data_e300d7492fbf49ccc7bc90befee6e64c
#
_entry.id   e300d7492fbf49ccc7bc90befee6e64c
#
_cell.length_a   1.000
_cell.length_b   1.000
_cell.length_c   1.000
_cell.angle_alpha   90.00
_cell.angle_beta   90.00
_cell.angle_gamma   90.00
#
_symmetry.space_group_name_H-M   'P 1'
#
loop_
_entity.id
_entity.type
_entity.pdbx_description
1 polymer ?
#
loop_
_entity_poly.entity_id
_entity_poly.type
_entity_poly.pdbx_seq_one_letter_code
_entity_poly.pdbx_strand_id
1 'polypeptide(L)'
;PGETLASDDMQIFCGGKGLNQSIAFCYTGIDTWHAGAVGRNDSDMLLRKLNEAGVHTELIQKTEFPTGHTMIQTTPEGENSIILYGGANQTITKDYIDSVLSFFKKGDYLILQNEINQIPYIMERAHEIEMKIVLNPSPMNEKIFDMPLSYVDFLILNELEGMQLSGILEKEGRQILDALTKHFPNAQIVLTMGKEGAVYGYREENYYQPIYPVKTVDTTAAGDTFTGFFMGSIICGKTVKDALDTAARAASIAVGRNGASDSIPKLDEVKKDERWRKGKEKRKLGLYN
;
A
#
# COMPACT_ATOMS: atom_id res chain seq x y z
N PRO A 1 20.38 -18.38 -20.30
CA PRO A 1 19.38 -19.39 -20.64
C PRO A 1 20.01 -20.79 -20.68
N GLY A 2 19.38 -21.79 -20.01
CA GLY A 2 19.88 -23.17 -19.99
C GLY A 2 20.77 -23.53 -18.78
N GLU A 3 21.05 -22.59 -17.87
CA GLU A 3 21.77 -22.85 -16.63
C GLU A 3 20.81 -23.18 -15.48
N THR A 4 21.23 -24.12 -14.62
CA THR A 4 20.57 -24.38 -13.33
C THR A 4 21.37 -23.65 -12.25
N LEU A 5 20.71 -22.73 -11.55
CA LEU A 5 21.29 -22.01 -10.42
C LEU A 5 20.89 -22.70 -9.12
N ALA A 6 21.84 -22.94 -8.23
CA ALA A 6 21.56 -23.38 -6.87
C ALA A 6 21.38 -22.14 -5.98
N SER A 7 20.38 -22.18 -5.09
CA SER A 7 20.20 -21.17 -4.05
C SER A 7 20.83 -21.66 -2.75
N ASP A 8 21.49 -20.76 -2.03
CA ASP A 8 22.11 -21.04 -0.73
C ASP A 8 21.07 -21.01 0.41
N ASP A 9 19.98 -20.24 0.24
CA ASP A 9 18.89 -20.11 1.23
C ASP A 9 17.54 -19.92 0.53
N MET A 10 16.47 -20.30 1.21
CA MET A 10 15.09 -20.07 0.77
C MET A 10 14.22 -19.74 1.97
N GLN A 11 13.57 -18.60 1.94
CA GLN A 11 12.65 -18.15 2.98
C GLN A 11 11.26 -17.88 2.37
N ILE A 12 10.21 -18.15 3.16
CA ILE A 12 8.82 -17.94 2.77
C ILE A 12 8.21 -16.90 3.70
N PHE A 13 7.66 -15.85 3.13
CA PHE A 13 7.02 -14.75 3.87
C PHE A 13 5.56 -14.60 3.45
N CYS A 14 4.70 -14.24 4.42
CA CYS A 14 3.39 -13.71 4.11
C CYS A 14 3.54 -12.31 3.51
N GLY A 15 3.00 -12.09 2.33
CA GLY A 15 3.12 -10.82 1.62
C GLY A 15 2.00 -10.63 0.60
N GLY A 16 2.22 -9.66 -0.27
CA GLY A 16 1.25 -9.13 -1.21
C GLY A 16 0.70 -7.80 -0.70
N LYS A 17 0.57 -6.83 -1.61
CA LYS A 17 0.19 -5.46 -1.24
C LYS A 17 -1.15 -5.41 -0.50
N GLY A 18 -2.16 -6.12 -0.99
CA GLY A 18 -3.47 -6.19 -0.34
C GLY A 18 -3.40 -6.71 1.09
N LEU A 19 -2.66 -7.80 1.33
CA LEU A 19 -2.45 -8.36 2.67
C LEU A 19 -1.71 -7.38 3.58
N ASN A 20 -0.58 -6.84 3.12
CA ASN A 20 0.23 -5.91 3.89
C ASN A 20 -0.56 -4.64 4.26
N GLN A 21 -1.27 -4.07 3.30
CA GLN A 21 -2.09 -2.88 3.54
C GLN A 21 -3.24 -3.17 4.48
N SER A 22 -3.93 -4.32 4.36
CA SER A 22 -5.01 -4.70 5.29
C SER A 22 -4.50 -4.81 6.73
N ILE A 23 -3.34 -5.43 6.95
CA ILE A 23 -2.69 -5.51 8.26
C ILE A 23 -2.33 -4.13 8.79
N ALA A 24 -1.72 -3.29 7.94
CA ALA A 24 -1.33 -1.94 8.33
C ALA A 24 -2.56 -1.08 8.72
N PHE A 25 -3.68 -1.20 7.99
CA PHE A 25 -4.94 -0.56 8.34
C PHE A 25 -5.47 -1.04 9.68
N CYS A 26 -5.59 -2.36 9.85
CA CYS A 26 -6.10 -2.95 11.08
C CYS A 26 -5.30 -2.50 12.30
N TYR A 27 -3.97 -2.38 12.16
CA TYR A 27 -3.09 -1.92 13.25
C TYR A 27 -3.29 -0.44 13.60
N THR A 28 -3.98 0.36 12.79
CA THR A 28 -4.39 1.73 13.17
C THR A 28 -5.67 1.76 14.00
N GLY A 29 -6.35 0.62 14.17
CA GLY A 29 -7.61 0.48 14.89
C GLY A 29 -8.85 0.64 14.01
N ILE A 30 -8.69 0.62 12.67
CA ILE A 30 -9.79 0.62 11.71
C ILE A 30 -10.36 -0.79 11.56
N ASP A 31 -11.68 -0.90 11.58
CA ASP A 31 -12.39 -2.13 11.22
C ASP A 31 -12.12 -2.48 9.75
N THR A 32 -11.39 -3.57 9.52
CA THR A 32 -10.78 -3.86 8.23
C THR A 32 -11.21 -5.23 7.71
N TRP A 33 -11.80 -5.22 6.52
CA TRP A 33 -12.22 -6.41 5.79
C TRP A 33 -11.28 -6.67 4.62
N HIS A 34 -10.82 -7.91 4.48
CA HIS A 34 -10.05 -8.33 3.31
C HIS A 34 -10.92 -9.17 2.39
N ALA A 35 -11.07 -8.71 1.15
CA ALA A 35 -11.75 -9.44 0.10
C ALA A 35 -10.76 -9.83 -1.00
N GLY A 36 -10.90 -11.03 -1.55
CA GLY A 36 -9.98 -11.55 -2.57
C GLY A 36 -10.14 -13.05 -2.74
N ALA A 37 -9.14 -13.67 -3.36
CA ALA A 37 -9.15 -15.11 -3.60
C ALA A 37 -7.82 -15.75 -3.21
N VAL A 38 -7.91 -16.93 -2.62
CA VAL A 38 -6.75 -17.76 -2.24
C VAL A 38 -6.96 -19.20 -2.72
N GLY A 39 -5.88 -19.96 -2.80
CA GLY A 39 -5.96 -21.38 -3.11
C GLY A 39 -6.49 -22.19 -1.92
N ARG A 40 -7.28 -23.21 -2.21
CA ARG A 40 -7.88 -24.06 -1.17
C ARG A 40 -6.84 -24.78 -0.31
N ASN A 41 -5.70 -25.14 -0.89
CA ASN A 41 -4.72 -26.04 -0.28
C ASN A 41 -3.47 -25.33 0.25
N ASP A 42 -3.30 -24.04 0.02
CA ASP A 42 -2.06 -23.30 0.31
C ASP A 42 -2.27 -21.94 0.99
N SER A 43 -3.49 -21.65 1.45
CA SER A 43 -3.89 -20.36 2.02
C SER A 43 -3.70 -20.21 3.51
N ASP A 44 -3.46 -21.30 4.26
CA ASP A 44 -3.54 -21.29 5.73
C ASP A 44 -2.59 -20.28 6.38
N MET A 45 -1.40 -20.12 5.82
CA MET A 45 -0.42 -19.17 6.35
C MET A 45 -0.91 -17.73 6.22
N LEU A 46 -1.49 -17.35 5.07
CA LEU A 46 -2.01 -16.01 4.80
C LEU A 46 -3.24 -15.70 5.66
N LEU A 47 -4.21 -16.64 5.71
CA LEU A 47 -5.43 -16.47 6.50
C LEU A 47 -5.12 -16.34 8.00
N ARG A 48 -4.19 -17.17 8.51
CA ARG A 48 -3.74 -17.06 9.89
C ARG A 48 -3.12 -15.69 10.17
N LYS A 49 -2.26 -15.20 9.28
CA LYS A 49 -1.61 -13.89 9.43
C LYS A 49 -2.61 -12.73 9.47
N LEU A 50 -3.61 -12.74 8.61
CA LEU A 50 -4.70 -11.74 8.60
C LEU A 50 -5.53 -11.82 9.90
N ASN A 51 -5.94 -13.02 10.32
CA ASN A 51 -6.72 -13.22 11.54
C ASN A 51 -5.95 -12.79 12.80
N GLU A 52 -4.65 -13.13 12.91
CA GLU A 52 -3.79 -12.70 14.01
C GLU A 52 -3.65 -11.18 14.09
N ALA A 53 -3.73 -10.49 12.95
CA ALA A 53 -3.75 -9.03 12.89
C ALA A 53 -5.11 -8.43 13.26
N GLY A 54 -6.19 -9.23 13.29
CA GLY A 54 -7.55 -8.80 13.55
C GLY A 54 -8.33 -8.37 12.31
N VAL A 55 -7.85 -8.73 11.10
CA VAL A 55 -8.54 -8.44 9.84
C VAL A 55 -9.65 -9.46 9.61
N HIS A 56 -10.84 -8.98 9.23
CA HIS A 56 -11.95 -9.85 8.83
C HIS A 56 -11.66 -10.55 7.51
N THR A 57 -11.76 -11.88 7.49
CA THR A 57 -11.38 -12.74 6.35
C THR A 57 -12.56 -13.48 5.71
N GLU A 58 -13.77 -13.24 6.17
CA GLU A 58 -15.00 -13.93 5.77
C GLU A 58 -15.35 -13.69 4.28
N LEU A 59 -14.84 -12.62 3.71
CA LEU A 59 -15.04 -12.27 2.30
C LEU A 59 -13.95 -12.85 1.37
N ILE A 60 -12.97 -13.61 1.90
CA ILE A 60 -11.96 -14.25 1.08
C ILE A 60 -12.52 -15.58 0.53
N GLN A 61 -12.57 -15.71 -0.80
CA GLN A 61 -12.99 -16.98 -1.42
C GLN A 61 -11.80 -17.95 -1.58
N LYS A 62 -12.08 -19.25 -1.43
CA LYS A 62 -11.13 -20.33 -1.72
C LYS A 62 -11.40 -20.92 -3.08
N THR A 63 -10.38 -20.97 -3.94
CA THR A 63 -10.45 -21.49 -5.31
C THR A 63 -9.60 -22.74 -5.52
N GLU A 64 -9.76 -23.42 -6.65
CA GLU A 64 -8.92 -24.56 -7.02
C GLU A 64 -7.56 -24.12 -7.60
N PHE A 65 -7.41 -22.84 -7.94
CA PHE A 65 -6.13 -22.27 -8.37
C PHE A 65 -5.21 -22.05 -7.17
N PRO A 66 -3.89 -22.25 -7.30
CA PRO A 66 -2.94 -21.91 -6.24
C PRO A 66 -3.05 -20.43 -5.85
N THR A 67 -2.76 -20.14 -4.60
CA THR A 67 -2.65 -18.76 -4.12
C THR A 67 -1.62 -17.98 -4.95
N GLY A 68 -1.90 -16.71 -5.23
CA GLY A 68 -0.92 -15.82 -5.88
C GLY A 68 0.36 -15.75 -5.07
N HIS A 69 1.51 -15.81 -5.72
CA HIS A 69 2.81 -15.74 -5.05
C HIS A 69 3.88 -15.09 -5.93
N THR A 70 4.93 -14.65 -5.28
CA THR A 70 6.07 -14.01 -5.93
C THR A 70 7.35 -14.76 -5.56
N MET A 71 8.14 -15.12 -6.57
CA MET A 71 9.49 -15.63 -6.38
C MET A 71 10.47 -14.47 -6.54
N ILE A 72 11.21 -14.18 -5.47
CA ILE A 72 12.21 -13.10 -5.46
C ILE A 72 13.58 -13.77 -5.35
N GLN A 73 14.38 -13.61 -6.40
CA GLN A 73 15.77 -14.02 -6.41
C GLN A 73 16.63 -12.80 -6.09
N THR A 74 17.51 -12.93 -5.12
CA THR A 74 18.43 -11.86 -4.73
C THR A 74 19.85 -12.34 -4.91
N THR A 75 20.68 -11.58 -5.61
CA THR A 75 22.12 -11.86 -5.73
C THR A 75 22.88 -11.41 -4.47
N PRO A 76 24.12 -11.89 -4.24
CA PRO A 76 24.96 -11.42 -3.14
C PRO A 76 25.19 -9.89 -3.18
N GLU A 77 25.15 -9.28 -4.37
CA GLU A 77 25.27 -7.84 -4.60
C GLU A 77 23.98 -7.07 -4.28
N GLY A 78 22.87 -7.78 -4.01
CA GLY A 78 21.58 -7.18 -3.66
C GLY A 78 20.68 -6.85 -4.86
N GLU A 79 21.01 -7.34 -6.06
CA GLU A 79 20.13 -7.23 -7.22
C GLU A 79 18.99 -8.23 -7.14
N ASN A 80 17.78 -7.79 -7.51
CA ASN A 80 16.57 -8.63 -7.43
C ASN A 80 16.04 -8.96 -8.84
N SER A 81 15.63 -10.22 -9.00
CA SER A 81 14.76 -10.66 -10.10
C SER A 81 13.45 -11.17 -9.50
N ILE A 82 12.33 -10.62 -9.96
CA ILE A 82 11.02 -10.86 -9.38
C ILE A 82 10.10 -11.50 -10.41
N ILE A 83 9.60 -12.69 -10.11
CA ILE A 83 8.60 -13.40 -10.93
C ILE A 83 7.30 -13.45 -10.14
N LEU A 84 6.23 -12.83 -10.67
CA LEU A 84 4.91 -12.83 -10.09
C LEU A 84 4.03 -13.91 -10.76
N TYR A 85 3.39 -14.75 -9.94
CA TYR A 85 2.32 -15.63 -10.36
C TYR A 85 1.00 -15.18 -9.75
N GLY A 86 0.05 -14.75 -10.57
CA GLY A 86 -1.22 -14.20 -10.11
C GLY A 86 -2.16 -15.22 -9.46
N GLY A 87 -2.16 -16.47 -9.95
CA GLY A 87 -2.94 -17.57 -9.37
C GLY A 87 -4.40 -17.21 -9.08
N ALA A 88 -4.84 -17.50 -7.87
CA ALA A 88 -6.20 -17.21 -7.39
C ALA A 88 -6.59 -15.72 -7.54
N ASN A 89 -5.65 -14.78 -7.47
CA ASN A 89 -5.89 -13.35 -7.65
C ASN A 89 -6.52 -13.00 -9.02
N GLN A 90 -6.37 -13.88 -10.01
CA GLN A 90 -6.90 -13.68 -11.36
C GLN A 90 -8.23 -14.41 -11.59
N THR A 91 -8.88 -14.91 -10.53
CA THR A 91 -10.14 -15.68 -10.61
C THR A 91 -11.37 -14.94 -10.08
N ILE A 92 -11.23 -13.67 -9.76
CA ILE A 92 -12.31 -12.83 -9.26
C ILE A 92 -13.39 -12.68 -10.33
N THR A 93 -14.66 -12.96 -9.96
CA THR A 93 -15.83 -12.84 -10.85
C THR A 93 -16.68 -11.62 -10.47
N LYS A 94 -17.51 -11.17 -11.42
CA LYS A 94 -18.44 -10.06 -11.17
C LYS A 94 -19.46 -10.40 -10.09
N ASP A 95 -19.98 -11.61 -10.09
CA ASP A 95 -20.94 -12.06 -9.07
C ASP A 95 -20.33 -12.05 -7.67
N TYR A 96 -19.05 -12.46 -7.54
CA TYR A 96 -18.34 -12.36 -6.28
C TYR A 96 -18.16 -10.90 -5.86
N ILE A 97 -17.80 -10.02 -6.77
CA ILE A 97 -17.63 -8.58 -6.50
C ILE A 97 -18.94 -7.98 -6.00
N ASP A 98 -20.06 -8.24 -6.67
CA ASP A 98 -21.38 -7.73 -6.27
C ASP A 98 -21.81 -8.28 -4.92
N SER A 99 -21.52 -9.54 -4.64
CA SER A 99 -21.75 -10.15 -3.32
C SER A 99 -20.92 -9.44 -2.23
N VAL A 100 -19.61 -9.22 -2.46
CA VAL A 100 -18.75 -8.52 -1.51
C VAL A 100 -19.23 -7.10 -1.27
N LEU A 101 -19.48 -6.34 -2.32
CA LEU A 101 -19.87 -4.93 -2.20
C LEU A 101 -21.24 -4.74 -1.54
N SER A 102 -22.11 -5.77 -1.53
CA SER A 102 -23.40 -5.72 -0.81
C SER A 102 -23.26 -5.61 0.73
N PHE A 103 -22.10 -5.89 1.29
CA PHE A 103 -21.80 -5.71 2.72
C PHE A 103 -21.44 -4.27 3.10
N PHE A 104 -21.13 -3.43 2.10
CA PHE A 104 -20.63 -2.08 2.29
C PHE A 104 -21.65 -1.02 1.87
N LYS A 105 -21.41 0.22 2.28
CA LYS A 105 -22.33 1.33 2.10
C LYS A 105 -21.61 2.62 1.76
N LYS A 106 -22.36 3.64 1.42
CA LYS A 106 -21.87 5.01 1.21
C LYS A 106 -20.96 5.46 2.34
N GLY A 107 -19.79 5.95 1.98
CA GLY A 107 -18.77 6.48 2.89
C GLY A 107 -17.81 5.45 3.43
N ASP A 108 -18.03 4.14 3.22
CA ASP A 108 -17.01 3.14 3.46
C ASP A 108 -15.85 3.31 2.47
N TYR A 109 -14.66 2.85 2.83
CA TYR A 109 -13.46 2.99 2.02
C TYR A 109 -13.11 1.67 1.32
N LEU A 110 -12.87 1.74 0.03
CA LEU A 110 -12.33 0.66 -0.78
C LEU A 110 -10.87 0.95 -1.12
N ILE A 111 -9.97 0.06 -0.73
CA ILE A 111 -8.54 0.19 -1.02
C ILE A 111 -8.17 -0.85 -2.07
N LEU A 112 -7.61 -0.39 -3.18
CA LEU A 112 -7.23 -1.19 -4.32
C LEU A 112 -5.74 -1.06 -4.65
N GLN A 113 -5.18 -2.17 -5.12
CA GLN A 113 -3.87 -2.23 -5.76
C GLN A 113 -4.06 -2.88 -7.14
N ASN A 114 -3.00 -2.94 -7.96
CA ASN A 114 -3.10 -3.55 -9.30
C ASN A 114 -2.61 -5.00 -9.33
N GLU A 115 -3.08 -5.83 -8.39
CA GLU A 115 -2.66 -7.24 -8.25
C GLU A 115 -3.77 -8.26 -8.60
N ILE A 116 -5.02 -7.83 -8.70
CA ILE A 116 -6.17 -8.69 -9.01
C ILE A 116 -6.78 -8.34 -10.38
N ASN A 117 -7.64 -9.23 -10.89
CA ASN A 117 -8.43 -8.92 -12.08
C ASN A 117 -9.70 -8.10 -11.74
N GLN A 118 -10.44 -7.66 -12.76
CA GLN A 118 -11.73 -6.95 -12.66
C GLN A 118 -11.70 -5.59 -11.92
N ILE A 119 -10.53 -4.97 -11.73
CA ILE A 119 -10.42 -3.69 -11.00
C ILE A 119 -11.32 -2.60 -11.57
N PRO A 120 -11.43 -2.39 -12.90
CA PRO A 120 -12.36 -1.41 -13.45
C PRO A 120 -13.80 -1.64 -12.98
N TYR A 121 -14.29 -2.88 -13.03
CA TYR A 121 -15.64 -3.23 -12.58
C TYR A 121 -15.82 -3.01 -11.07
N ILE A 122 -14.83 -3.36 -10.27
CA ILE A 122 -14.85 -3.09 -8.81
C ILE A 122 -14.99 -1.59 -8.54
N MET A 123 -14.23 -0.75 -9.25
CA MET A 123 -14.26 0.71 -9.08
C MET A 123 -15.61 1.30 -9.52
N GLU A 124 -16.18 0.83 -10.64
CA GLU A 124 -17.51 1.25 -11.11
C GLU A 124 -18.58 0.94 -10.06
N ARG A 125 -18.63 -0.31 -9.57
CA ARG A 125 -19.62 -0.73 -8.58
C ARG A 125 -19.47 -0.01 -7.23
N ALA A 126 -18.23 0.19 -6.77
CA ALA A 126 -17.96 0.94 -5.54
C ALA A 126 -18.36 2.41 -5.66
N HIS A 127 -18.13 3.02 -6.83
CA HIS A 127 -18.56 4.39 -7.12
C HIS A 127 -20.09 4.53 -7.11
N GLU A 128 -20.82 3.57 -7.69
CA GLU A 128 -22.29 3.56 -7.71
C GLU A 128 -22.92 3.53 -6.30
N ILE A 129 -22.28 2.86 -5.35
CA ILE A 129 -22.73 2.82 -3.94
C ILE A 129 -22.06 3.90 -3.08
N GLU A 130 -21.39 4.85 -3.70
CA GLU A 130 -20.75 6.02 -3.08
C GLU A 130 -19.69 5.66 -2.01
N MET A 131 -18.94 4.57 -2.21
CA MET A 131 -17.74 4.29 -1.42
C MET A 131 -16.62 5.28 -1.79
N LYS A 132 -15.67 5.46 -0.86
CA LYS A 132 -14.43 6.21 -1.10
C LYS A 132 -13.35 5.32 -1.67
N ILE A 133 -12.87 5.62 -2.87
CA ILE A 133 -11.91 4.79 -3.58
C ILE A 133 -10.49 5.30 -3.35
N VAL A 134 -9.66 4.44 -2.78
CA VAL A 134 -8.23 4.63 -2.57
C VAL A 134 -7.47 3.70 -3.52
N LEU A 135 -6.66 4.25 -4.39
CA LEU A 135 -5.87 3.47 -5.34
C LEU A 135 -4.36 3.62 -5.06
N ASN A 136 -3.71 2.48 -4.85
CA ASN A 136 -2.26 2.34 -4.99
C ASN A 136 -1.99 1.60 -6.31
N PRO A 137 -1.58 2.27 -7.40
CA PRO A 137 -1.54 1.69 -8.75
C PRO A 137 -0.39 0.69 -8.96
N SER A 138 0.12 0.10 -7.91
CA SER A 138 1.25 -0.83 -7.92
C SER A 138 0.79 -2.30 -8.02
N PRO A 139 1.45 -3.14 -8.83
CA PRO A 139 2.50 -2.81 -9.79
C PRO A 139 1.97 -2.04 -11.00
N MET A 140 2.69 -0.99 -11.41
CA MET A 140 2.31 -0.16 -12.55
C MET A 140 2.44 -0.94 -13.87
N ASN A 141 1.41 -0.91 -14.69
CA ASN A 141 1.40 -1.45 -16.05
C ASN A 141 0.30 -0.76 -16.89
N GLU A 142 0.19 -1.12 -18.16
CA GLU A 142 -0.76 -0.50 -19.11
C GLU A 142 -2.23 -0.61 -18.69
N LYS A 143 -2.61 -1.65 -17.92
CA LYS A 143 -4.01 -1.85 -17.46
C LYS A 143 -4.51 -0.73 -16.54
N ILE A 144 -3.61 0.03 -15.93
CA ILE A 144 -3.99 1.18 -15.09
C ILE A 144 -4.75 2.23 -15.91
N PHE A 145 -4.39 2.41 -17.19
CA PHE A 145 -5.04 3.38 -18.07
C PHE A 145 -6.46 2.97 -18.53
N ASP A 146 -6.81 1.69 -18.33
CA ASP A 146 -8.18 1.18 -18.58
C ASP A 146 -9.11 1.40 -17.37
N MET A 147 -8.56 1.83 -16.22
CA MET A 147 -9.33 2.05 -14.99
C MET A 147 -10.06 3.38 -15.02
N PRO A 148 -11.26 3.50 -14.41
CA PRO A 148 -11.97 4.76 -14.27
C PRO A 148 -11.33 5.64 -13.18
N LEU A 149 -10.13 6.14 -13.47
CA LEU A 149 -9.29 6.91 -12.52
C LEU A 149 -9.98 8.20 -12.01
N SER A 150 -10.99 8.70 -12.72
CA SER A 150 -11.81 9.84 -12.28
C SER A 150 -12.65 9.56 -11.03
N TYR A 151 -12.83 8.29 -10.66
CA TYR A 151 -13.57 7.86 -9.45
C TYR A 151 -12.68 7.77 -8.22
N VAL A 152 -11.36 7.95 -8.37
CA VAL A 152 -10.39 7.84 -7.26
C VAL A 152 -10.48 9.06 -6.35
N ASP A 153 -10.72 8.85 -5.05
CA ASP A 153 -10.68 9.89 -4.02
C ASP A 153 -9.24 10.11 -3.48
N PHE A 154 -8.45 9.03 -3.35
CA PHE A 154 -7.06 9.08 -2.91
C PHE A 154 -6.18 8.25 -3.85
N LEU A 155 -5.12 8.86 -4.35
CA LEU A 155 -4.12 8.20 -5.18
C LEU A 155 -2.78 8.21 -4.41
N ILE A 156 -2.31 7.01 -4.03
CA ILE A 156 -1.08 6.85 -3.24
C ILE A 156 -0.08 6.04 -4.06
N LEU A 157 1.05 6.65 -4.40
CA LEU A 157 1.98 6.09 -5.36
C LEU A 157 3.42 6.53 -5.05
N ASN A 158 4.39 5.82 -5.63
CA ASN A 158 5.79 6.19 -5.57
C ASN A 158 6.19 7.07 -6.77
N GLU A 159 7.44 7.55 -6.77
CA GLU A 159 7.96 8.41 -7.85
C GLU A 159 7.88 7.75 -9.23
N LEU A 160 8.25 6.46 -9.33
CA LEU A 160 8.23 5.76 -10.63
C LEU A 160 6.82 5.61 -11.17
N GLU A 161 5.88 5.24 -10.32
CA GLU A 161 4.45 5.15 -10.65
C GLU A 161 3.89 6.53 -11.00
N GLY A 162 4.30 7.56 -10.25
CA GLY A 162 3.93 8.95 -10.50
C GLY A 162 4.44 9.48 -11.84
N MET A 163 5.68 9.19 -12.19
CA MET A 163 6.25 9.54 -13.49
C MET A 163 5.50 8.85 -14.64
N GLN A 164 5.23 7.55 -14.52
CA GLN A 164 4.51 6.79 -15.54
C GLN A 164 3.07 7.29 -15.72
N LEU A 165 2.38 7.59 -14.62
CA LEU A 165 0.98 8.02 -14.66
C LEU A 165 0.83 9.49 -15.10
N SER A 166 1.80 10.36 -14.77
CA SER A 166 1.79 11.78 -15.15
C SER A 166 2.39 12.06 -16.52
N GLY A 167 3.21 11.12 -17.05
CA GLY A 167 4.00 11.33 -18.27
C GLY A 167 5.22 12.23 -18.07
N ILE A 168 5.56 12.60 -16.83
CA ILE A 168 6.74 13.39 -16.49
C ILE A 168 7.97 12.47 -16.45
N LEU A 169 9.06 12.89 -17.09
CA LEU A 169 10.30 12.11 -17.15
C LEU A 169 11.32 12.51 -16.06
N GLU A 170 11.17 13.69 -15.50
CA GLU A 170 12.04 14.18 -14.42
C GLU A 170 11.64 13.60 -13.07
N LYS A 171 12.64 13.27 -12.25
CA LYS A 171 12.47 12.70 -10.91
C LYS A 171 12.21 13.75 -9.82
N GLU A 172 11.80 14.96 -10.16
CA GLU A 172 11.50 15.98 -9.17
C GLU A 172 10.07 15.78 -8.63
N GLY A 173 9.95 15.35 -7.37
CA GLY A 173 8.66 15.02 -6.75
C GLY A 173 7.63 16.14 -6.81
N ARG A 174 8.07 17.41 -6.81
CA ARG A 174 7.17 18.56 -6.94
C ARG A 174 6.53 18.63 -8.33
N GLN A 175 7.29 18.44 -9.38
CA GLN A 175 6.79 18.47 -10.77
C GLN A 175 5.85 17.30 -11.03
N ILE A 176 6.17 16.11 -10.52
CA ILE A 176 5.31 14.93 -10.61
C ILE A 176 3.97 15.22 -9.89
N LEU A 177 4.02 15.75 -8.66
CA LEU A 177 2.83 16.08 -7.88
C LEU A 177 1.95 17.11 -8.60
N ASP A 178 2.55 18.21 -9.11
CA ASP A 178 1.83 19.27 -9.83
C ASP A 178 1.15 18.75 -11.11
N ALA A 179 1.80 17.80 -11.82
CA ALA A 179 1.20 17.15 -12.99
C ALA A 179 0.05 16.20 -12.58
N LEU A 180 0.24 15.39 -11.55
CA LEU A 180 -0.80 14.48 -11.07
C LEU A 180 -2.03 15.22 -10.53
N THR A 181 -1.87 16.28 -9.74
CA THR A 181 -3.00 17.09 -9.24
C THR A 181 -3.75 17.79 -10.36
N LYS A 182 -3.07 18.14 -11.46
CA LYS A 182 -3.70 18.69 -12.66
C LYS A 182 -4.47 17.65 -13.46
N HIS A 183 -3.94 16.41 -13.56
CA HIS A 183 -4.62 15.32 -14.26
C HIS A 183 -5.80 14.75 -13.45
N PHE A 184 -5.67 14.73 -12.12
CA PHE A 184 -6.66 14.14 -11.19
C PHE A 184 -7.13 15.19 -10.17
N PRO A 185 -7.84 16.26 -10.59
CA PRO A 185 -8.16 17.40 -9.72
C PRO A 185 -9.12 17.06 -8.57
N ASN A 186 -9.81 15.93 -8.65
CA ASN A 186 -10.72 15.44 -7.62
C ASN A 186 -10.07 14.47 -6.63
N ALA A 187 -8.89 13.95 -6.95
CA ALA A 187 -8.16 13.01 -6.10
C ALA A 187 -7.16 13.72 -5.18
N GLN A 188 -7.09 13.27 -3.94
CA GLN A 188 -6.02 13.63 -3.03
C GLN A 188 -4.79 12.77 -3.36
N ILE A 189 -3.68 13.40 -3.69
CA ILE A 189 -2.47 12.72 -4.15
C ILE A 189 -1.45 12.62 -3.01
N VAL A 190 -0.92 11.42 -2.79
CA VAL A 190 0.23 11.20 -1.90
C VAL A 190 1.35 10.54 -2.71
N LEU A 191 2.44 11.25 -2.90
CA LEU A 191 3.61 10.77 -3.60
C LEU A 191 4.71 10.44 -2.59
N THR A 192 5.11 9.17 -2.51
CA THR A 192 6.24 8.72 -1.68
C THR A 192 7.53 8.75 -2.49
N MET A 193 8.59 9.32 -1.92
CA MET A 193 9.88 9.60 -2.60
C MET A 193 11.05 8.91 -1.90
N GLY A 194 10.82 7.70 -1.40
CA GLY A 194 11.85 6.91 -0.72
C GLY A 194 12.56 7.70 0.38
N LYS A 195 13.85 7.95 0.21
CA LYS A 195 14.67 8.69 1.20
C LYS A 195 14.36 10.18 1.27
N GLU A 196 13.68 10.72 0.30
CA GLU A 196 13.28 12.13 0.26
C GLU A 196 11.95 12.39 0.98
N GLY A 197 11.28 11.34 1.47
CA GLY A 197 10.06 11.48 2.25
C GLY A 197 8.79 11.31 1.42
N ALA A 198 7.78 12.15 1.67
CA ALA A 198 6.52 12.13 0.95
C ALA A 198 5.94 13.53 0.77
N VAL A 199 5.22 13.74 -0.32
CA VAL A 199 4.47 14.98 -0.57
C VAL A 199 2.99 14.64 -0.75
N TYR A 200 2.14 15.55 -0.29
CA TYR A 200 0.70 15.51 -0.49
C TYR A 200 0.27 16.72 -1.29
N GLY A 201 -0.67 16.53 -2.21
CA GLY A 201 -1.30 17.61 -2.97
C GLY A 201 -2.78 17.38 -3.17
N TYR A 202 -3.58 18.41 -2.92
CA TYR A 202 -5.00 18.46 -3.25
C TYR A 202 -5.47 19.91 -3.36
N ARG A 203 -5.99 20.30 -4.52
CA ARG A 203 -6.35 21.70 -4.80
C ARG A 203 -5.16 22.64 -4.52
N GLU A 204 -5.30 23.57 -3.59
CA GLU A 204 -4.26 24.52 -3.18
C GLU A 204 -3.42 24.02 -1.98
N GLU A 205 -3.82 22.90 -1.37
CA GLU A 205 -3.12 22.33 -0.22
C GLU A 205 -1.95 21.45 -0.65
N ASN A 206 -0.76 21.78 -0.16
CA ASN A 206 0.45 21.00 -0.37
C ASN A 206 1.19 20.82 0.95
N TYR A 207 1.59 19.59 1.26
CA TYR A 207 2.35 19.26 2.45
C TYR A 207 3.54 18.39 2.11
N TYR A 208 4.66 18.64 2.75
CA TYR A 208 5.85 17.81 2.68
C TYR A 208 6.11 17.16 4.03
N GLN A 209 6.40 15.87 4.02
CA GLN A 209 6.79 15.09 5.18
C GLN A 209 8.15 14.46 4.93
N PRO A 210 9.21 14.86 5.67
CA PRO A 210 10.52 14.21 5.58
C PRO A 210 10.48 12.82 6.22
N ILE A 211 11.44 11.97 5.83
CA ILE A 211 11.64 10.68 6.48
C ILE A 211 12.06 10.82 7.96
N TYR A 212 11.90 9.72 8.66
CA TYR A 212 12.56 9.51 9.95
C TYR A 212 13.74 8.57 9.72
N PRO A 213 15.00 9.05 9.87
CA PRO A 213 16.18 8.25 9.54
C PRO A 213 16.27 6.99 10.39
N VAL A 214 16.54 5.87 9.73
CA VAL A 214 16.71 4.55 10.35
C VAL A 214 17.77 3.78 9.57
N LYS A 215 18.43 2.82 10.23
CA LYS A 215 19.27 1.87 9.51
C LYS A 215 18.35 0.96 8.68
N THR A 216 18.46 1.01 7.36
CA THR A 216 17.69 0.18 6.45
C THR A 216 18.11 -1.29 6.60
N VAL A 217 17.14 -2.16 6.82
CA VAL A 217 17.28 -3.61 6.86
C VAL A 217 16.58 -4.22 5.64
N ASP A 218 15.27 -3.89 5.47
CA ASP A 218 14.45 -4.35 4.36
C ASP A 218 13.44 -3.25 4.01
N THR A 219 13.27 -2.96 2.73
CA THR A 219 12.30 -1.95 2.26
C THR A 219 10.96 -2.56 1.86
N THR A 220 10.84 -3.88 1.92
CA THR A 220 9.60 -4.60 1.64
C THR A 220 8.49 -4.13 2.57
N ALA A 221 7.28 -3.95 2.04
CA ALA A 221 6.11 -3.45 2.75
C ALA A 221 6.22 -2.01 3.34
N ALA A 222 7.30 -1.26 3.11
CA ALA A 222 7.40 0.13 3.59
C ALA A 222 6.30 1.03 2.99
N GLY A 223 6.05 0.93 1.69
CA GLY A 223 4.97 1.62 0.99
C GLY A 223 3.59 1.18 1.46
N ASP A 224 3.39 -0.12 1.67
CA ASP A 224 2.12 -0.67 2.17
C ASP A 224 1.84 -0.19 3.60
N THR A 225 2.88 -0.19 4.46
CA THR A 225 2.81 0.35 5.82
C THR A 225 2.46 1.84 5.80
N PHE A 226 3.14 2.61 4.94
CA PHE A 226 2.84 4.04 4.78
C PHE A 226 1.38 4.25 4.37
N THR A 227 0.91 3.55 3.33
CA THR A 227 -0.47 3.63 2.82
C THR A 227 -1.48 3.31 3.92
N GLY A 228 -1.29 2.19 4.62
CA GLY A 228 -2.20 1.76 5.70
C GLY A 228 -2.28 2.78 6.84
N PHE A 229 -1.12 3.27 7.32
CA PHE A 229 -1.09 4.24 8.43
C PHE A 229 -1.53 5.64 8.02
N PHE A 230 -1.28 6.07 6.79
CA PHE A 230 -1.78 7.34 6.27
C PHE A 230 -3.30 7.33 6.21
N MET A 231 -3.86 6.39 5.46
CA MET A 231 -5.31 6.31 5.28
C MET A 231 -6.03 5.98 6.59
N GLY A 232 -5.50 5.05 7.39
CA GLY A 232 -6.09 4.76 8.71
C GLY A 232 -6.13 5.99 9.61
N SER A 233 -5.11 6.87 9.54
CA SER A 233 -5.13 8.15 10.25
C SER A 233 -6.18 9.12 9.70
N ILE A 234 -6.33 9.21 8.38
CA ILE A 234 -7.36 10.03 7.71
C ILE A 234 -8.77 9.55 8.12
N ILE A 235 -9.03 8.25 8.04
CA ILE A 235 -10.31 7.64 8.41
C ILE A 235 -10.64 7.89 9.91
N CYS A 236 -9.63 7.88 10.78
CA CYS A 236 -9.75 8.26 12.19
C CYS A 236 -9.92 9.78 12.41
N GLY A 237 -10.05 10.59 11.37
CA GLY A 237 -10.29 12.05 11.47
C GLY A 237 -9.07 12.89 11.82
N LYS A 238 -7.84 12.37 11.64
CA LYS A 238 -6.63 13.18 11.83
C LYS A 238 -6.42 14.14 10.65
N THR A 239 -5.69 15.22 10.92
CA THR A 239 -5.25 16.13 9.84
C THR A 239 -4.31 15.41 8.87
N VAL A 240 -4.22 15.87 7.62
CA VAL A 240 -3.28 15.35 6.63
C VAL A 240 -1.83 15.38 7.15
N LYS A 241 -1.44 16.44 7.83
CA LYS A 241 -0.09 16.56 8.43
C LYS A 241 0.18 15.48 9.47
N ASP A 242 -0.79 15.23 10.35
CA ASP A 242 -0.65 14.18 11.38
C ASP A 242 -0.68 12.79 10.77
N ALA A 243 -1.46 12.59 9.71
CA ALA A 243 -1.51 11.35 8.96
C ALA A 243 -0.18 11.04 8.26
N LEU A 244 0.40 12.02 7.57
CA LEU A 244 1.72 11.92 6.94
C LEU A 244 2.82 11.63 7.98
N ASP A 245 2.83 12.35 9.11
CA ASP A 245 3.79 12.15 10.21
C ASP A 245 3.67 10.72 10.78
N THR A 246 2.45 10.24 11.03
CA THR A 246 2.20 8.88 11.55
C THR A 246 2.65 7.82 10.54
N ALA A 247 2.32 7.99 9.26
CA ALA A 247 2.70 7.07 8.19
C ALA A 247 4.22 6.99 7.99
N ALA A 248 4.91 8.14 7.97
CA ALA A 248 6.37 8.19 7.85
C ALA A 248 7.09 7.49 9.02
N ARG A 249 6.56 7.61 10.25
CA ARG A 249 7.09 6.88 11.42
C ARG A 249 6.88 5.38 11.28
N ALA A 250 5.67 4.96 10.93
CA ALA A 250 5.35 3.55 10.77
C ALA A 250 6.22 2.91 9.67
N ALA A 251 6.34 3.55 8.51
CA ALA A 251 7.20 3.10 7.43
C ALA A 251 8.68 3.04 7.85
N SER A 252 9.17 4.01 8.64
CA SER A 252 10.52 4.00 9.17
C SER A 252 10.78 2.81 10.12
N ILE A 253 9.79 2.42 10.93
CA ILE A 253 9.91 1.21 11.77
C ILE A 253 9.95 -0.03 10.89
N ALA A 254 9.07 -0.14 9.90
CA ALA A 254 9.02 -1.28 8.99
C ALA A 254 10.36 -1.46 8.25
N VAL A 255 10.92 -0.40 7.67
CA VAL A 255 12.23 -0.42 6.98
C VAL A 255 13.38 -0.93 7.85
N GLY A 256 13.28 -0.78 9.17
CA GLY A 256 14.28 -1.28 10.14
C GLY A 256 14.13 -2.74 10.52
N ARG A 257 13.21 -3.49 9.90
CA ARG A 257 12.88 -4.90 10.22
C ARG A 257 12.93 -5.77 8.96
N ASN A 258 13.20 -7.06 9.13
CA ASN A 258 13.11 -8.03 8.03
C ASN A 258 11.66 -8.45 7.78
N GLY A 259 11.36 -8.79 6.54
CA GLY A 259 10.12 -9.42 6.12
C GLY A 259 9.05 -8.42 5.66
N ALA A 260 8.02 -8.94 5.01
CA ALA A 260 6.91 -8.17 4.46
C ALA A 260 5.91 -7.80 5.58
N SER A 261 4.86 -8.60 5.78
CA SER A 261 3.84 -8.32 6.79
C SER A 261 4.36 -8.34 8.23
N ASP A 262 5.46 -9.05 8.51
CA ASP A 262 6.08 -9.12 9.84
C ASP A 262 6.80 -7.83 10.25
N SER A 263 7.19 -6.99 9.29
CA SER A 263 7.84 -5.72 9.55
C SER A 263 6.87 -4.62 10.02
N ILE A 264 5.57 -4.76 9.73
CA ILE A 264 4.55 -3.74 9.99
C ILE A 264 4.36 -3.52 11.49
N PRO A 265 4.56 -2.29 12.01
CA PRO A 265 4.41 -2.01 13.43
C PRO A 265 2.95 -1.87 13.84
N LYS A 266 2.63 -2.13 15.10
CA LYS A 266 1.35 -1.74 15.71
C LYS A 266 1.34 -0.24 16.01
N LEU A 267 0.16 0.40 16.05
CA LEU A 267 0.01 1.84 16.33
C LEU A 267 0.67 2.25 17.65
N ASP A 268 0.59 1.41 18.68
CA ASP A 268 1.21 1.69 19.98
C ASP A 268 2.74 1.73 19.91
N GLU A 269 3.37 0.92 19.06
CA GLU A 269 4.81 1.00 18.80
C GLU A 269 5.17 2.32 18.13
N VAL A 270 4.37 2.73 17.13
CA VAL A 270 4.56 4.02 16.43
C VAL A 270 4.43 5.19 17.40
N LYS A 271 3.48 5.16 18.34
CA LYS A 271 3.27 6.22 19.34
C LYS A 271 4.39 6.26 20.40
N LYS A 272 4.90 5.11 20.81
CA LYS A 272 5.88 4.98 21.91
C LYS A 272 7.32 5.18 21.45
N ASP A 273 7.62 5.14 20.17
CA ASP A 273 8.98 5.24 19.66
C ASP A 273 9.63 6.60 20.00
N GLU A 274 10.58 6.58 20.93
CA GLU A 274 11.23 7.78 21.46
C GLU A 274 12.14 8.52 20.48
N ARG A 275 12.51 7.85 19.37
CA ARG A 275 13.31 8.48 18.31
C ARG A 275 12.66 9.77 17.79
N TRP A 276 11.33 9.85 17.87
CA TRP A 276 10.52 10.99 17.43
C TRP A 276 10.46 12.15 18.42
N ARG A 277 10.60 11.89 19.71
CA ARG A 277 10.57 12.94 20.76
C ARG A 277 11.74 13.90 20.60
N LYS A 278 12.93 13.37 20.36
CA LYS A 278 14.16 14.16 20.12
C LYS A 278 14.09 15.03 18.86
N GLY A 279 13.38 14.59 17.81
CA GLY A 279 13.17 15.35 16.57
C GLY A 279 12.22 16.54 16.73
N LYS A 280 11.16 16.41 17.56
CA LYS A 280 10.24 17.52 17.87
C LYS A 280 10.91 18.62 18.70
N GLU A 281 11.78 18.27 19.63
CA GLU A 281 12.55 19.24 20.43
C GLU A 281 13.55 20.02 19.58
N LYS A 282 14.26 19.35 18.66
CA LYS A 282 15.18 20.01 17.72
C LYS A 282 14.47 20.95 16.75
N ARG A 283 13.27 20.59 16.26
CA ARG A 283 12.44 21.48 15.41
C ARG A 283 11.89 22.68 16.18
N LYS A 284 11.52 22.52 17.47
CA LYS A 284 11.11 23.64 18.35
C LYS A 284 12.27 24.61 18.64
N LEU A 285 13.51 24.12 18.59
CA LEU A 285 14.73 24.92 18.85
C LEU A 285 15.29 25.57 17.57
N GLY A 286 14.60 25.49 16.41
CA GLY A 286 15.03 26.15 15.17
C GLY A 286 16.34 25.63 14.57
N LEU A 287 16.76 24.41 14.91
CA LEU A 287 18.06 23.85 14.49
C LEU A 287 18.00 23.14 13.11
N TYR A 288 16.89 23.28 12.37
CA TYR A 288 16.76 22.87 10.96
C TYR A 288 16.02 23.98 10.21
N ASN A 289 16.73 24.73 9.39
CA ASN A 289 16.20 25.53 8.31
C ASN A 289 15.94 24.62 7.09
#